data_9a0da06f621719de591749b906be43f8
#
_entry.id   9a0da06f621719de591749b906be43f8
#
_cell.length_a   1.000
_cell.length_b   1.000
_cell.length_c   1.000
_cell.angle_alpha   90.00
_cell.angle_beta   90.00
_cell.angle_gamma   90.00
#
_symmetry.space_group_name_H-M   'P 1'
#
loop_
_entity.id
_entity.type
_entity.pdbx_description
1 polymer ?
#
loop_
_entity_poly.entity_id
_entity_poly.type
_entity_poly.pdbx_seq_one_letter_code
_entity_poly.pdbx_strand_id
1 'polypeptide(L)'
;GHTHDHLSFYFPGERLLLSGDHVLPEITPNLSPNMFARDFRPLQSFLASLSRVEDLPAAMVYPAHGRPFTDLRGRIAAIRSHHDIRKGLTLKAVQGGPKNAFAVSRDIFGTELNEFDQFLALNETYVHLQELTHEGLIGERRADGAITYHA
;
A
#
# COMPACT_ATOMS: atom_id res chain seq x y z
N GLY A 1 -3.03 9.09 -4.79
CA GLY A 1 -1.65 8.66 -4.62
C GLY A 1 -1.41 8.12 -3.22
N HIS A 2 -0.26 8.41 -2.66
CA HIS A 2 0.15 8.02 -1.30
C HIS A 2 -0.86 8.45 -0.21
N THR A 3 -1.42 9.65 -0.34
CA THR A 3 -2.55 10.12 0.45
C THR A 3 -3.73 10.46 -0.47
N HIS A 4 -4.92 10.68 0.11
CA HIS A 4 -6.12 11.04 -0.67
C HIS A 4 -5.90 12.27 -1.56
N ASP A 5 -5.23 13.30 -1.02
CA ASP A 5 -5.02 14.59 -1.69
C ASP A 5 -3.62 14.75 -2.29
N HIS A 6 -2.87 13.63 -2.45
CA HIS A 6 -1.53 13.66 -3.02
C HIS A 6 -1.56 14.09 -4.49
N LEU A 7 -0.67 15.02 -4.85
CA LEU A 7 -0.50 15.55 -6.21
C LEU A 7 0.83 15.11 -6.80
N SER A 8 0.82 14.78 -8.08
CA SER A 8 2.01 14.62 -8.92
C SER A 8 1.93 15.63 -10.06
N PHE A 9 3.07 16.14 -10.53
CA PHE A 9 3.13 17.14 -11.60
C PHE A 9 3.90 16.58 -12.78
N TYR A 10 3.29 16.60 -13.97
CA TYR A 10 3.94 16.20 -15.20
C TYR A 10 4.19 17.42 -16.09
N PHE A 11 5.41 17.54 -16.57
CA PHE A 11 5.88 18.60 -17.48
C PHE A 11 6.12 18.00 -18.87
N PRO A 12 5.18 18.18 -19.82
CA PRO A 12 5.26 17.52 -21.12
C PRO A 12 6.46 17.95 -21.97
N GLY A 13 6.86 19.23 -21.90
CA GLY A 13 7.98 19.76 -22.66
C GLY A 13 9.30 19.10 -22.27
N GLU A 14 9.53 18.95 -20.98
CA GLU A 14 10.74 18.35 -20.41
C GLU A 14 10.61 16.83 -20.25
N ARG A 15 9.42 16.27 -20.45
CA ARG A 15 9.08 14.86 -20.18
C ARG A 15 9.45 14.44 -18.76
N LEU A 16 9.17 15.31 -17.80
CA LEU A 16 9.56 15.17 -16.40
C LEU A 16 8.33 14.97 -15.54
N LEU A 17 8.39 13.97 -14.64
CA LEU A 17 7.36 13.71 -13.63
C LEU A 17 7.90 13.97 -12.23
N LEU A 18 7.32 14.94 -11.50
CA LEU A 18 7.49 15.06 -10.06
C LEU A 18 6.45 14.15 -9.40
N SER A 19 6.88 12.97 -8.96
CA SER A 19 5.96 11.95 -8.44
C SER A 19 5.62 12.12 -6.96
N GLY A 20 6.38 12.94 -6.21
CA GLY A 20 6.23 12.99 -4.76
C GLY A 20 6.43 11.60 -4.15
N ASP A 21 5.57 11.24 -3.19
CA ASP A 21 5.54 9.88 -2.60
C ASP A 21 4.62 8.92 -3.34
N HIS A 22 4.10 9.29 -4.51
CA HIS A 22 3.24 8.41 -5.29
C HIS A 22 4.03 7.24 -5.91
N VAL A 23 5.17 7.52 -6.55
CA VAL A 23 6.04 6.51 -7.13
C VAL A 23 7.46 6.76 -6.67
N LEU A 24 7.94 5.91 -5.78
CA LEU A 24 9.29 5.92 -5.23
C LEU A 24 10.18 4.89 -5.93
N PRO A 25 11.50 5.10 -6.07
CA PRO A 25 12.36 4.24 -6.90
C PRO A 25 12.58 2.84 -6.32
N GLU A 26 12.65 2.69 -5.01
CA GLU A 26 13.05 1.43 -4.36
C GLU A 26 11.98 0.88 -3.43
N ILE A 27 11.42 1.73 -2.55
CA ILE A 27 10.39 1.34 -1.57
C ILE A 27 8.98 1.62 -2.10
N THR A 28 7.98 0.91 -1.60
CA THR A 28 6.58 1.28 -1.79
C THR A 28 6.18 2.33 -0.76
N PRO A 29 5.36 3.33 -1.13
CA PRO A 29 4.82 4.28 -0.16
C PRO A 29 4.00 3.54 0.89
N ASN A 30 4.17 3.90 2.16
CA ASN A 30 3.29 3.39 3.21
C ASN A 30 1.88 3.94 3.01
N LEU A 31 0.89 3.05 2.99
CA LEU A 31 -0.52 3.40 2.90
C LEU A 31 -1.14 3.32 4.29
N SER A 32 -1.81 4.38 4.70
CA SER A 32 -2.48 4.43 6.00
C SER A 32 -4.00 4.45 5.83
N PRO A 33 -4.75 3.82 6.75
CA PRO A 33 -6.20 3.93 6.76
C PRO A 33 -6.62 5.39 7.01
N ASN A 34 -7.72 5.81 6.39
CA ASN A 34 -8.31 7.10 6.69
C ASN A 34 -9.29 6.95 7.85
N MET A 35 -8.93 7.47 9.03
CA MET A 35 -9.77 7.37 10.23
C MET A 35 -11.07 8.17 10.12
N PHE A 36 -11.14 9.16 9.21
CA PHE A 36 -12.31 10.03 9.01
C PHE A 36 -13.22 9.56 7.86
N ALA A 37 -12.77 8.64 7.02
CA ALA A 37 -13.52 8.09 5.90
C ALA A 37 -13.45 6.56 5.91
N ARG A 38 -14.35 5.93 6.66
CA ARG A 38 -14.36 4.46 6.87
C ARG A 38 -14.54 3.66 5.58
N ASP A 39 -15.25 4.23 4.59
CA ASP A 39 -15.47 3.59 3.29
C ASP A 39 -14.33 3.85 2.30
N PHE A 40 -13.32 4.62 2.69
CA PHE A 40 -12.15 4.86 1.86
C PHE A 40 -11.28 3.61 1.81
N ARG A 41 -10.92 3.21 0.59
CA ARG A 41 -10.09 2.04 0.30
C ARG A 41 -8.70 2.51 -0.15
N PRO A 42 -7.75 2.65 0.78
CA PRO A 42 -6.43 3.23 0.47
C PRO A 42 -5.68 2.46 -0.62
N LEU A 43 -5.63 1.12 -0.52
CA LEU A 43 -4.91 0.29 -1.48
C LEU A 43 -5.54 0.35 -2.88
N GLN A 44 -6.85 0.18 -2.98
CA GLN A 44 -7.55 0.28 -4.26
C GLN A 44 -7.35 1.66 -4.90
N SER A 45 -7.50 2.72 -4.11
CA SER A 45 -7.34 4.10 -4.59
C SER A 45 -5.92 4.37 -5.06
N PHE A 46 -4.92 3.87 -4.32
CA PHE A 46 -3.51 3.98 -4.69
C PHE A 46 -3.24 3.24 -6.01
N LEU A 47 -3.63 1.97 -6.12
CA LEU A 47 -3.42 1.17 -7.34
C LEU A 47 -4.14 1.75 -8.56
N ALA A 48 -5.36 2.30 -8.39
CA ALA A 48 -6.07 3.01 -9.44
C ALA A 48 -5.36 4.31 -9.84
N SER A 49 -4.76 5.02 -8.87
CA SER A 49 -4.02 6.26 -9.15
C SER A 49 -2.72 6.01 -9.95
N LEU A 50 -2.06 4.87 -9.76
CA LEU A 50 -0.90 4.46 -10.55
C LEU A 50 -1.23 4.37 -12.04
N SER A 51 -2.42 3.86 -12.39
CA SER A 51 -2.87 3.77 -13.80
C SER A 51 -3.00 5.13 -14.49
N ARG A 52 -3.14 6.22 -13.73
CA ARG A 52 -3.21 7.58 -14.30
C ARG A 52 -1.86 8.10 -14.77
N VAL A 53 -0.77 7.57 -14.23
CA VAL A 53 0.59 8.04 -14.52
C VAL A 53 1.42 7.00 -15.28
N GLU A 54 0.98 5.75 -15.31
CA GLU A 54 1.71 4.62 -15.87
C GLU A 54 2.12 4.81 -17.34
N ASP A 55 1.24 5.43 -18.13
CA ASP A 55 1.45 5.65 -19.57
C ASP A 55 2.01 7.05 -19.90
N LEU A 56 2.35 7.87 -18.89
CA LEU A 56 2.99 9.15 -19.15
C LEU A 56 4.37 8.91 -19.79
N PRO A 57 4.68 9.62 -20.90
CA PRO A 57 5.95 9.47 -21.59
C PRO A 57 7.08 10.23 -20.85
N ALA A 58 7.21 9.98 -19.55
CA ALA A 58 8.23 10.60 -18.71
C ALA A 58 9.61 10.04 -19.04
N ALA A 59 10.55 10.91 -19.38
CA ALA A 59 11.94 10.54 -19.56
C ALA A 59 12.69 10.47 -18.22
N MET A 60 12.21 11.22 -17.21
CA MET A 60 12.78 11.26 -15.87
C MET A 60 11.67 11.44 -14.83
N VAL A 61 11.79 10.70 -13.73
CA VAL A 61 10.91 10.78 -12.56
C VAL A 61 11.70 11.28 -11.37
N TYR A 62 11.19 12.32 -10.72
CA TYR A 62 11.76 12.91 -9.50
C TYR A 62 10.82 12.59 -8.33
N PRO A 63 11.20 11.65 -7.46
CA PRO A 63 10.42 11.30 -6.27
C PRO A 63 10.72 12.26 -5.11
N ALA A 64 9.88 12.24 -4.06
CA ALA A 64 10.17 12.96 -2.81
C ALA A 64 11.30 12.30 -2.00
N HIS A 65 11.46 10.98 -2.14
CA HIS A 65 12.49 10.21 -1.47
C HIS A 65 13.23 9.30 -2.47
N GLY A 66 14.54 9.14 -2.28
CA GLY A 66 15.40 8.34 -3.16
C GLY A 66 15.94 9.14 -4.33
N ARG A 67 16.53 8.44 -5.32
CA ARG A 67 17.16 9.05 -6.49
C ARG A 67 16.18 9.15 -7.65
N PRO A 68 16.34 10.17 -8.54
CA PRO A 68 15.61 10.19 -9.80
C PRO A 68 15.84 8.91 -10.62
N PHE A 69 14.83 8.52 -11.40
CA PHE A 69 14.87 7.30 -12.22
C PHE A 69 14.10 7.47 -13.53
N THR A 70 14.26 6.54 -14.48
CA THR A 70 13.74 6.66 -15.85
C THR A 70 12.65 5.64 -16.19
N ASP A 71 12.64 4.45 -15.56
CA ASP A 71 11.69 3.38 -15.86
C ASP A 71 10.43 3.50 -14.98
N LEU A 72 9.55 4.45 -15.31
CA LEU A 72 8.29 4.66 -14.60
C LEU A 72 7.39 3.43 -14.67
N ARG A 73 7.21 2.84 -15.87
CA ARG A 73 6.31 1.71 -16.08
C ARG A 73 6.77 0.44 -15.36
N GLY A 74 8.06 0.11 -15.49
CA GLY A 74 8.63 -1.05 -14.78
C GLY A 74 8.56 -0.87 -13.26
N ARG A 75 8.77 0.37 -12.77
CA ARG A 75 8.62 0.65 -11.33
C ARG A 75 7.17 0.49 -10.85
N ILE A 76 6.19 0.98 -11.60
CA ILE A 76 4.76 0.79 -11.27
C ILE A 76 4.39 -0.69 -11.26
N ALA A 77 4.86 -1.47 -12.24
CA ALA A 77 4.66 -2.92 -12.26
C ALA A 77 5.24 -3.60 -11.01
N ALA A 78 6.44 -3.20 -10.58
CA ALA A 78 7.06 -3.70 -9.35
C ALA A 78 6.26 -3.34 -8.08
N ILE A 79 5.70 -2.12 -8.01
CA ILE A 79 4.82 -1.70 -6.90
C ILE A 79 3.55 -2.57 -6.86
N ARG A 80 2.90 -2.81 -8.00
CA ARG A 80 1.71 -3.69 -8.08
C ARG A 80 2.03 -5.10 -7.61
N SER A 81 3.12 -5.69 -8.12
CA SER A 81 3.58 -7.02 -7.72
C SER A 81 3.86 -7.11 -6.21
N HIS A 82 4.45 -6.07 -5.62
CA HIS A 82 4.65 -5.99 -4.17
C HIS A 82 3.33 -6.12 -3.40
N HIS A 83 2.31 -5.36 -3.79
CA HIS A 83 1.01 -5.41 -3.12
C HIS A 83 0.28 -6.74 -3.34
N ASP A 84 0.41 -7.36 -4.50
CA ASP A 84 -0.13 -8.71 -4.75
C ASP A 84 0.52 -9.76 -3.83
N ILE A 85 1.85 -9.71 -3.67
CA ILE A 85 2.58 -10.57 -2.74
C ILE A 85 2.10 -10.32 -1.30
N ARG A 86 1.97 -9.05 -0.87
CA ARG A 86 1.49 -8.70 0.46
C ARG A 86 0.07 -9.18 0.72
N LYS A 87 -0.84 -9.04 -0.25
CA LYS A 87 -2.20 -9.62 -0.16
C LYS A 87 -2.15 -11.13 0.06
N GLY A 88 -1.33 -11.83 -0.71
CA GLY A 88 -1.15 -13.28 -0.57
C GLY A 88 -0.63 -13.68 0.82
N LEU A 89 0.36 -12.99 1.34
CA LEU A 89 0.89 -13.22 2.70
C LEU A 89 -0.15 -12.93 3.78
N THR A 90 -0.91 -11.84 3.63
CA THR A 90 -1.99 -11.46 4.57
C THR A 90 -3.10 -12.51 4.59
N LEU A 91 -3.55 -12.98 3.42
CA LEU A 91 -4.54 -14.04 3.30
C LEU A 91 -4.05 -15.34 3.96
N LYS A 92 -2.82 -15.74 3.68
CA LYS A 92 -2.21 -16.94 4.28
C LYS A 92 -2.13 -16.85 5.80
N ALA A 93 -1.81 -15.67 6.35
CA ALA A 93 -1.71 -15.48 7.80
C ALA A 93 -3.03 -15.71 8.54
N VAL A 94 -4.19 -15.35 7.93
CA VAL A 94 -5.52 -15.55 8.55
C VAL A 94 -6.12 -16.93 8.29
N GLN A 95 -5.61 -17.69 7.33
CA GLN A 95 -6.01 -19.09 7.11
C GLN A 95 -5.68 -20.01 8.29
N GLY A 96 -4.68 -19.64 9.10
CA GLY A 96 -4.29 -20.38 10.31
C GLY A 96 -5.21 -20.19 11.52
N GLY A 97 -6.31 -19.45 11.38
CA GLY A 97 -7.29 -19.14 12.43
C GLY A 97 -7.50 -17.64 12.62
N PRO A 98 -8.51 -17.24 13.39
CA PRO A 98 -8.82 -15.82 13.61
C PRO A 98 -7.67 -15.06 14.27
N LYS A 99 -7.27 -13.92 13.69
CA LYS A 99 -6.19 -13.06 14.19
C LYS A 99 -6.57 -11.59 14.09
N ASN A 100 -6.08 -10.78 15.04
CA ASN A 100 -6.15 -9.33 14.91
C ASN A 100 -5.04 -8.81 13.97
N ALA A 101 -5.16 -7.55 13.52
CA ALA A 101 -4.21 -6.96 12.58
C ALA A 101 -2.77 -6.97 13.10
N PHE A 102 -2.55 -6.79 14.40
CA PHE A 102 -1.22 -6.81 15.00
C PHE A 102 -0.59 -8.21 14.93
N ALA A 103 -1.33 -9.25 15.22
CA ALA A 103 -0.83 -10.62 15.10
C ALA A 103 -0.50 -10.98 13.64
N VAL A 104 -1.36 -10.57 12.68
CA VAL A 104 -1.08 -10.74 11.24
C VAL A 104 0.16 -9.99 10.82
N SER A 105 0.35 -8.74 11.29
CA SER A 105 1.55 -7.95 11.01
C SER A 105 2.82 -8.64 11.49
N ARG A 106 2.81 -9.22 12.69
CA ARG A 106 3.96 -9.97 13.22
C ARG A 106 4.27 -11.23 12.42
N ASP A 107 3.25 -11.92 11.91
CA ASP A 107 3.46 -13.09 11.04
C ASP A 107 4.14 -12.74 9.71
N ILE A 108 3.86 -11.52 9.18
CA ILE A 108 4.37 -11.08 7.88
C ILE A 108 5.75 -10.41 8.01
N PHE A 109 5.95 -9.59 9.03
CA PHE A 109 7.13 -8.73 9.17
C PHE A 109 8.09 -9.16 10.27
N GLY A 110 7.70 -10.15 11.09
CA GLY A 110 8.49 -10.59 12.25
C GLY A 110 8.23 -9.75 13.51
N THR A 111 9.02 -10.03 14.53
CA THR A 111 8.86 -9.44 15.88
C THR A 111 9.97 -8.47 16.28
N GLU A 112 11.03 -8.41 15.48
CA GLU A 112 12.26 -7.67 15.80
C GLU A 112 12.30 -6.25 15.21
N LEU A 113 11.13 -5.67 14.93
CA LEU A 113 11.02 -4.30 14.41
C LEU A 113 11.07 -3.28 15.55
N ASN A 114 11.71 -2.13 15.32
CA ASN A 114 11.56 -0.97 16.20
C ASN A 114 10.11 -0.44 16.18
N GLU A 115 9.75 0.44 17.10
CA GLU A 115 8.39 0.96 17.27
C GLU A 115 7.84 1.66 16.01
N PHE A 116 8.68 2.42 15.31
CA PHE A 116 8.28 3.11 14.11
C PHE A 116 8.02 2.13 12.95
N ASP A 117 8.89 1.16 12.75
CA ASP A 117 8.70 0.13 11.73
C ASP A 117 7.51 -0.78 12.05
N GLN A 118 7.24 -1.08 13.34
CA GLN A 118 6.03 -1.78 13.75
C GLN A 118 4.77 -1.00 13.38
N PHE A 119 4.75 0.31 13.57
CA PHE A 119 3.63 1.16 13.19
C PHE A 119 3.41 1.15 11.67
N LEU A 120 4.46 1.25 10.86
CA LEU A 120 4.37 1.17 9.40
C LEU A 120 3.88 -0.21 8.94
N ALA A 121 4.42 -1.28 9.50
CA ALA A 121 4.03 -2.66 9.21
C ALA A 121 2.55 -2.92 9.56
N LEU A 122 2.09 -2.39 10.69
CA LEU A 122 0.69 -2.51 11.10
C LEU A 122 -0.26 -1.77 10.15
N ASN A 123 0.09 -0.55 9.74
CA ASN A 123 -0.69 0.22 8.76
C ASN A 123 -0.80 -0.53 7.42
N GLU A 124 0.33 -1.01 6.90
CA GLU A 124 0.35 -1.78 5.66
C GLU A 124 -0.50 -3.05 5.76
N THR A 125 -0.36 -3.80 6.87
CA THR A 125 -1.16 -5.00 7.14
C THR A 125 -2.65 -4.68 7.18
N TYR A 126 -3.02 -3.63 7.90
CA TYR A 126 -4.43 -3.24 8.06
C TYR A 126 -5.08 -2.86 6.73
N VAL A 127 -4.37 -2.12 5.90
CA VAL A 127 -4.84 -1.73 4.56
C VAL A 127 -5.08 -2.97 3.67
N HIS A 128 -4.21 -3.98 3.74
CA HIS A 128 -4.39 -5.24 2.99
C HIS A 128 -5.53 -6.10 3.57
N LEU A 129 -5.71 -6.14 4.90
CA LEU A 129 -6.85 -6.80 5.53
C LEU A 129 -8.18 -6.15 5.12
N GLN A 130 -8.24 -4.81 5.09
CA GLN A 130 -9.42 -4.10 4.60
C GLN A 130 -9.73 -4.48 3.14
N GLU A 131 -8.72 -4.50 2.28
CA GLU A 131 -8.91 -4.85 0.86
C GLU A 131 -9.42 -6.26 0.68
N LEU A 132 -8.81 -7.25 1.37
CA LEU A 132 -9.25 -8.64 1.34
C LEU A 132 -10.67 -8.82 1.87
N THR A 133 -11.05 -8.07 2.91
CA THR A 133 -12.43 -8.07 3.44
C THR A 133 -13.41 -7.51 2.41
N HIS A 134 -13.07 -6.41 1.73
CA HIS A 134 -13.91 -5.84 0.67
C HIS A 134 -14.05 -6.76 -0.55
N GLU A 135 -13.01 -7.51 -0.86
CA GLU A 135 -13.05 -8.53 -1.93
C GLU A 135 -13.83 -9.79 -1.52
N GLY A 136 -14.26 -9.90 -0.26
CA GLY A 136 -14.97 -11.07 0.27
C GLY A 136 -14.10 -12.32 0.42
N LEU A 137 -12.77 -12.15 0.42
CA LEU A 137 -11.82 -13.25 0.58
C LEU A 137 -11.57 -13.62 2.04
N ILE A 138 -11.82 -12.70 2.96
CA ILE A 138 -11.77 -12.90 4.40
C ILE A 138 -12.96 -12.22 5.07
N GLY A 139 -13.35 -12.72 6.24
CA GLY A 139 -14.35 -12.10 7.11
C GLY A 139 -13.72 -11.31 8.26
N GLU A 140 -14.45 -10.32 8.78
CA GLU A 140 -14.10 -9.66 10.05
C GLU A 140 -15.15 -9.97 11.12
N ARG A 141 -14.70 -10.14 12.36
CA ARG A 141 -15.54 -10.27 13.54
C ARG A 141 -15.15 -9.23 14.57
N ARG A 142 -16.13 -8.51 15.08
CA ARG A 142 -15.96 -7.53 16.16
C ARG A 142 -16.54 -8.10 17.45
N ALA A 143 -15.71 -8.25 18.47
CA ALA A 143 -16.11 -8.70 19.80
C ALA A 143 -15.23 -8.03 20.85
N ASP A 144 -15.81 -7.59 21.95
CA ASP A 144 -15.11 -7.03 23.12
C ASP A 144 -14.16 -5.86 22.78
N GLY A 145 -14.54 -5.03 21.82
CA GLY A 145 -13.73 -3.88 21.36
C GLY A 145 -12.56 -4.25 20.45
N ALA A 146 -12.39 -5.52 20.09
CA ALA A 146 -11.35 -6.00 19.19
C ALA A 146 -11.93 -6.45 17.85
N ILE A 147 -11.12 -6.33 16.78
CA ILE A 147 -11.42 -6.84 15.45
C ILE A 147 -10.49 -8.02 15.17
N THR A 148 -11.06 -9.13 14.77
CA THR A 148 -10.34 -10.31 14.27
C THR A 148 -10.76 -10.62 12.85
N TYR A 149 -9.82 -11.13 12.06
CA TYR A 149 -9.99 -11.52 10.66
C TYR A 149 -9.85 -13.03 10.52
N HIS A 150 -10.60 -13.63 9.62
CA HIS A 150 -10.61 -15.08 9.36
C HIS A 150 -10.88 -15.34 7.87
N ALA A 151 -10.33 -16.42 7.34
CA ALA A 151 -10.64 -16.91 5.99
C ALA A 151 -11.88 -17.81 6.01
#